data_54d94d90763cbbe58216b5c9f266ad51
#
_entry.id   54d94d90763cbbe58216b5c9f266ad51
#
_cell.length_a   1.000
_cell.length_b   1.000
_cell.length_c   1.000
_cell.angle_alpha   90.00
_cell.angle_beta   90.00
_cell.angle_gamma   90.00
#
_symmetry.space_group_name_H-M   'P 1'
#
loop_
_entity.id
_entity.type
_entity.pdbx_description
1 polymer ?
#
loop_
_entity_poly.entity_id
_entity_poly.type
_entity_poly.pdbx_seq_one_letter_code
_entity_poly.pdbx_strand_id
1 'polypeptide(L)'
;MKKYKLKLDYTADELNELKELSKTYDSPMYAISKLLIAGTHGVENLQAKYLEMRHEDEFDLMADINNVIMGTAIFPEKKYVVHDTTDHYIYYDELLDNLRWSQPLRMPEKKTKDEWLAINPAYEPMLEEVEN
;
A
#
# COMPACT_ATOMS: atom_id res chain seq x y z
N MET A 1 -10.41 3.16 -19.56
CA MET A 1 -10.99 3.15 -18.20
C MET A 1 -10.25 4.17 -17.34
N LYS A 2 -10.97 5.08 -16.69
CA LYS A 2 -10.34 6.05 -15.80
C LYS A 2 -9.84 5.33 -14.54
N LYS A 3 -8.58 5.55 -14.19
CA LYS A 3 -8.01 5.03 -12.95
C LYS A 3 -8.31 6.00 -11.81
N TYR A 4 -8.69 5.46 -10.67
CA TYR A 4 -9.05 6.23 -9.49
C TYR A 4 -7.99 6.03 -8.42
N LYS A 5 -7.40 7.11 -7.92
CA LYS A 5 -6.46 7.07 -6.81
C LYS A 5 -7.23 7.14 -5.49
N LEU A 6 -6.93 6.22 -4.56
CA LEU A 6 -7.55 6.21 -3.25
C LEU A 6 -7.34 7.55 -2.54
N LYS A 7 -8.40 8.10 -1.96
CA LYS A 7 -8.38 9.42 -1.32
C LYS A 7 -7.89 9.38 0.11
N LEU A 8 -8.16 8.28 0.83
CA LEU A 8 -7.72 8.12 2.21
C LEU A 8 -6.40 7.37 2.27
N ASP A 9 -5.67 7.55 3.36
CA ASP A 9 -4.47 6.79 3.65
C ASP A 9 -4.85 5.51 4.40
N TYR A 10 -4.30 4.38 3.97
CA TYR A 10 -4.60 3.07 4.54
C TYR A 10 -3.33 2.37 4.98
N THR A 11 -3.43 1.62 6.07
CA THR A 11 -2.37 0.69 6.46
C THR A 11 -2.34 -0.50 5.51
N ALA A 12 -1.28 -1.31 5.56
CA ALA A 12 -1.18 -2.51 4.73
C ALA A 12 -2.34 -3.47 5.00
N ASP A 13 -2.74 -3.63 6.27
CA ASP A 13 -3.86 -4.49 6.65
C ASP A 13 -5.18 -3.96 6.11
N GLU A 14 -5.39 -2.64 6.19
CA GLU A 14 -6.59 -1.99 5.64
C GLU A 14 -6.66 -2.15 4.12
N LEU A 15 -5.54 -2.02 3.42
CA LEU A 15 -5.48 -2.23 1.97
C LEU A 15 -5.82 -3.67 1.60
N ASN A 16 -5.33 -4.64 2.36
CA ASN A 16 -5.67 -6.04 2.13
C ASN A 16 -7.16 -6.30 2.30
N GLU A 17 -7.78 -5.69 3.32
CA GLU A 17 -9.22 -5.79 3.54
C GLU A 17 -10.02 -5.18 2.40
N LEU A 18 -9.58 -4.02 1.86
CA LEU A 18 -10.22 -3.42 0.68
C LEU A 18 -10.14 -4.35 -0.52
N LYS A 19 -8.99 -4.98 -0.75
CA LYS A 19 -8.84 -5.94 -1.86
C LYS A 19 -9.76 -7.13 -1.69
N GLU A 20 -9.90 -7.65 -0.47
CA GLU A 20 -10.80 -8.77 -0.19
C GLU A 20 -12.27 -8.39 -0.37
N LEU A 21 -12.65 -7.14 -0.07
CA LEU A 21 -14.00 -6.66 -0.35
C LEU A 21 -14.35 -6.80 -1.83
N SER A 22 -13.42 -6.47 -2.72
CA SER A 22 -13.67 -6.58 -4.16
C SER A 22 -13.80 -8.01 -4.65
N LYS A 23 -13.22 -8.97 -3.94
CA LYS A 23 -13.33 -10.40 -4.26
C LYS A 23 -14.61 -11.01 -3.67
N THR A 24 -15.09 -10.48 -2.56
CA THR A 24 -16.22 -11.04 -1.81
C THR A 24 -17.55 -10.43 -2.26
N TYR A 25 -17.56 -9.15 -2.58
CA TYR A 25 -18.78 -8.40 -2.90
C TYR A 25 -18.65 -7.73 -4.26
N ASP A 26 -19.74 -7.74 -5.02
CA ASP A 26 -19.83 -7.06 -6.31
C ASP A 26 -20.71 -5.80 -6.22
N SER A 27 -21.28 -5.51 -5.05
CA SER A 27 -22.08 -4.33 -4.79
C SER A 27 -21.41 -3.40 -3.78
N PRO A 28 -21.11 -2.13 -4.15
CA PRO A 28 -20.52 -1.16 -3.21
C PRO A 28 -21.38 -0.93 -1.97
N MET A 29 -22.69 -0.83 -2.15
CA MET A 29 -23.60 -0.60 -1.02
C MET A 29 -23.64 -1.78 -0.05
N TYR A 30 -23.59 -3.00 -0.58
CA TYR A 30 -23.57 -4.18 0.25
C TYR A 30 -22.26 -4.28 1.04
N ALA A 31 -21.12 -3.99 0.39
CA ALA A 31 -19.84 -3.95 1.06
C ALA A 31 -19.80 -2.91 2.18
N ILE A 32 -20.33 -1.70 1.92
CA ILE A 32 -20.42 -0.64 2.91
C ILE A 32 -21.31 -1.07 4.09
N SER A 33 -22.41 -1.75 3.80
CA SER A 33 -23.31 -2.24 4.87
C SER A 33 -22.61 -3.21 5.82
N LYS A 34 -21.69 -4.03 5.30
CA LYS A 34 -20.91 -4.97 6.11
C LYS A 34 -19.93 -4.28 7.03
N LEU A 35 -19.40 -3.12 6.64
CA LEU A 35 -18.57 -2.30 7.51
C LEU A 35 -19.33 -1.75 8.72
N LEU A 36 -20.65 -1.59 8.58
CA LEU A 36 -21.48 -1.06 9.65
C LEU A 36 -21.95 -2.15 10.63
N ILE A 37 -21.75 -3.42 10.30
CA ILE A 37 -22.14 -4.56 11.16
C ILE A 37 -20.96 -5.00 11.99
N ALA A 38 -21.06 -4.83 13.31
CA ALA A 38 -20.00 -5.26 14.23
C ALA A 38 -19.77 -6.78 14.13
N GLY A 39 -18.49 -7.20 14.17
CA GLY A 39 -18.11 -8.60 14.15
C GLY A 39 -18.07 -9.23 12.76
N THR A 40 -18.22 -8.45 11.68
CA THR A 40 -18.02 -8.96 10.32
C THR A 40 -16.55 -9.32 10.12
N HIS A 41 -16.28 -10.57 9.72
CA HIS A 41 -14.91 -11.02 9.47
C HIS A 41 -14.33 -10.43 8.19
N GLY A 42 -13.04 -10.13 8.23
CA GLY A 42 -12.30 -9.65 7.07
C GLY A 42 -12.33 -8.14 6.88
N VAL A 43 -12.97 -7.39 7.78
CA VAL A 43 -13.06 -5.92 7.70
C VAL A 43 -12.80 -5.24 9.03
N GLU A 44 -12.17 -5.93 9.96
CA GLU A 44 -11.97 -5.42 11.32
C GLU A 44 -11.16 -4.12 11.36
N ASN A 45 -10.10 -4.02 10.56
CA ASN A 45 -9.28 -2.81 10.50
C ASN A 45 -10.01 -1.64 9.85
N LEU A 46 -10.77 -1.92 8.79
CA LEU A 46 -11.60 -0.90 8.14
C LEU A 46 -12.71 -0.42 9.06
N GLN A 47 -13.31 -1.31 9.85
CA GLN A 47 -14.31 -0.93 10.84
C GLN A 47 -13.72 0.00 11.90
N ALA A 48 -12.52 -0.32 12.40
CA ALA A 48 -11.85 0.53 13.38
C ALA A 48 -11.55 1.91 12.79
N LYS A 49 -11.11 1.97 11.54
CA LYS A 49 -10.86 3.22 10.83
C LYS A 49 -12.14 4.04 10.70
N TYR A 50 -13.24 3.40 10.31
CA TYR A 50 -14.54 4.05 10.18
C TYR A 50 -15.00 4.69 11.50
N LEU A 51 -14.84 3.98 12.61
CA LEU A 51 -15.27 4.48 13.92
C LEU A 51 -14.50 5.71 14.40
N GLU A 52 -13.28 5.89 13.92
CA GLU A 52 -12.41 7.01 14.32
C GLU A 52 -12.45 8.19 13.33
N MET A 53 -13.06 8.01 12.14
CA MET A 53 -13.00 9.05 11.12
C MET A 53 -14.07 10.12 11.29
N ARG A 54 -13.78 11.29 10.70
CA ARG A 54 -14.74 12.39 10.64
C ARG A 54 -15.79 12.13 9.57
N HIS A 55 -16.95 12.78 9.68
CA HIS A 55 -18.00 12.66 8.67
C HIS A 55 -17.53 13.04 7.26
N GLU A 56 -16.62 14.03 7.16
CA GLU A 56 -16.06 14.44 5.88
C GLU A 56 -15.30 13.32 5.21
N ASP A 57 -14.58 12.51 6.00
CA ASP A 57 -13.78 11.39 5.49
C ASP A 57 -14.66 10.20 5.08
N GLU A 58 -15.88 10.09 5.60
CA GLU A 58 -16.81 9.03 5.22
C GLU A 58 -17.16 9.09 3.73
N PHE A 59 -17.28 10.29 3.16
CA PHE A 59 -17.53 10.43 1.71
C PHE A 59 -16.36 9.89 0.90
N ASP A 60 -15.14 10.16 1.35
CA ASP A 60 -13.95 9.66 0.68
C ASP A 60 -13.84 8.13 0.82
N LEU A 61 -14.18 7.58 1.98
CA LEU A 61 -14.21 6.13 2.19
C LEU A 61 -15.24 5.47 1.27
N MET A 62 -16.44 6.03 1.17
CA MET A 62 -17.47 5.51 0.27
C MET A 62 -17.01 5.51 -1.18
N ALA A 63 -16.38 6.59 -1.62
CA ALA A 63 -15.84 6.70 -2.98
C ALA A 63 -14.72 5.69 -3.22
N ASP A 64 -13.84 5.52 -2.25
CA ASP A 64 -12.74 4.55 -2.34
C ASP A 64 -13.29 3.12 -2.44
N ILE A 65 -14.23 2.74 -1.58
CA ILE A 65 -14.86 1.41 -1.62
C ILE A 65 -15.57 1.18 -2.95
N ASN A 66 -16.32 2.18 -3.43
CA ASN A 66 -17.01 2.07 -4.70
C ASN A 66 -16.05 1.76 -5.84
N ASN A 67 -14.92 2.48 -5.91
CA ASN A 67 -13.93 2.26 -6.98
C ASN A 67 -13.17 0.95 -6.82
N VAL A 68 -12.92 0.51 -5.59
CA VAL A 68 -12.31 -0.80 -5.35
C VAL A 68 -13.22 -1.91 -5.87
N ILE A 69 -14.51 -1.86 -5.56
CA ILE A 69 -15.48 -2.87 -6.01
C ILE A 69 -15.61 -2.86 -7.54
N MET A 70 -15.60 -1.66 -8.15
CA MET A 70 -15.70 -1.51 -9.60
C MET A 70 -14.41 -1.90 -10.35
N GLY A 71 -13.31 -2.12 -9.63
CA GLY A 71 -12.03 -2.47 -10.24
C GLY A 71 -11.29 -1.28 -10.87
N THR A 72 -11.69 -0.05 -10.56
CA THR A 72 -11.07 1.18 -11.08
C THR A 72 -10.03 1.78 -10.14
N ALA A 73 -9.95 1.31 -8.89
CA ALA A 73 -9.02 1.84 -7.90
C ALA A 73 -7.58 1.41 -8.19
N ILE A 74 -6.66 2.36 -7.99
CA ILE A 74 -5.22 2.09 -8.02
C ILE A 74 -4.76 1.94 -6.57
N PHE A 75 -4.19 0.76 -6.25
CA PHE A 75 -3.60 0.54 -4.93
C PHE A 75 -2.16 1.04 -4.91
N PRO A 76 -1.71 1.64 -3.79
CA PRO A 76 -0.30 1.98 -3.65
C PRO A 76 0.57 0.73 -3.78
N GLU A 77 1.65 0.84 -4.54
CA GLU A 77 2.61 -0.24 -4.67
C GLU A 77 3.50 -0.30 -3.43
N LYS A 78 3.77 -1.53 -2.98
CA LYS A 78 4.74 -1.74 -1.90
C LYS A 78 6.13 -1.36 -2.40
N LYS A 79 6.86 -0.59 -1.60
CA LYS A 79 8.24 -0.21 -1.88
C LYS A 79 9.18 -0.95 -0.94
N TYR A 80 10.39 -1.18 -1.42
CA TYR A 80 11.42 -1.89 -0.70
C TYR A 80 12.73 -1.13 -0.78
N VAL A 81 13.56 -1.31 0.25
CA VAL A 81 14.95 -0.90 0.24
C VAL A 81 15.82 -2.15 0.25
N VAL A 82 17.06 -2.04 -0.27
CA VAL A 82 18.03 -3.14 -0.21
C VAL A 82 18.96 -2.86 0.97
N HIS A 83 18.99 -3.79 1.90
CA HIS A 83 19.72 -3.69 3.16
C HIS A 83 20.62 -4.92 3.32
N ASP A 84 21.91 -4.72 3.51
CA ASP A 84 22.84 -5.82 3.73
C ASP A 84 23.01 -6.12 5.24
N THR A 85 23.81 -7.14 5.56
CA THR A 85 24.04 -7.56 6.95
C THR A 85 24.90 -6.59 7.76
N THR A 86 25.47 -5.57 7.12
CA THR A 86 26.35 -4.57 7.75
C THR A 86 25.70 -3.19 7.86
N ASP A 87 24.36 -3.12 7.78
CA ASP A 87 23.57 -1.90 7.84
C ASP A 87 23.87 -0.90 6.70
N HIS A 88 24.26 -1.39 5.54
CA HIS A 88 24.39 -0.58 4.35
C HIS A 88 23.13 -0.69 3.49
N TYR A 89 22.72 0.46 2.91
CA TYR A 89 21.58 0.56 2.00
C TYR A 89 22.02 1.08 0.66
N ILE A 90 21.31 0.69 -0.39
CA ILE A 90 21.54 1.26 -1.72
C ILE A 90 20.81 2.59 -1.80
N TYR A 91 21.52 3.62 -2.26
CA TYR A 91 20.99 4.94 -2.54
C TYR A 91 21.34 5.37 -3.95
N TYR A 92 20.58 6.32 -4.49
CA TYR A 92 20.89 6.90 -5.79
C TYR A 92 21.82 8.10 -5.63
N ASP A 93 22.96 8.05 -6.31
CA ASP A 93 23.93 9.15 -6.30
C ASP A 93 23.72 10.02 -7.53
N GLU A 94 23.12 11.20 -7.33
CA GLU A 94 22.78 12.12 -8.42
C GLU A 94 24.04 12.66 -9.14
N LEU A 95 25.13 12.82 -8.43
CA LEU A 95 26.38 13.32 -9.02
C LEU A 95 26.99 12.31 -9.98
N LEU A 96 26.86 11.04 -9.70
CA LEU A 96 27.44 9.95 -10.49
C LEU A 96 26.38 9.25 -11.35
N ASP A 97 25.12 9.63 -11.23
CA ASP A 97 23.99 9.00 -11.91
C ASP A 97 24.03 7.47 -11.77
N ASN A 98 24.20 6.99 -10.54
CA ASN A 98 24.40 5.58 -10.26
C ASN A 98 23.89 5.19 -8.87
N LEU A 99 23.55 3.89 -8.70
CA LEU A 99 23.19 3.33 -7.40
C LEU A 99 24.46 2.95 -6.64
N ARG A 100 24.52 3.28 -5.36
CA ARG A 100 25.65 2.99 -4.50
C ARG A 100 25.21 2.49 -3.13
N TRP A 101 26.08 1.70 -2.50
CA TRP A 101 25.92 1.32 -1.11
C TRP A 101 26.34 2.47 -0.20
N SER A 102 25.57 2.69 0.87
CA SER A 102 25.89 3.70 1.87
C SER A 102 25.44 3.27 3.25
N GLN A 103 26.06 3.86 4.28
CA GLN A 103 25.63 3.73 5.66
C GLN A 103 24.34 4.54 5.89
N PRO A 104 23.60 4.32 7.03
CA PRO A 104 22.26 4.87 7.26
C PRO A 104 22.13 6.38 7.28
N LEU A 105 23.21 7.15 7.10
CA LEU A 105 23.19 8.62 7.07
C LEU A 105 22.49 9.20 5.84
N ARG A 106 22.28 8.40 4.80
CA ARG A 106 21.60 8.83 3.58
C ARG A 106 20.27 8.07 3.43
N MET A 107 19.30 8.73 2.80
CA MET A 107 18.01 8.08 2.55
C MET A 107 18.18 6.96 1.52
N PRO A 108 17.79 5.72 1.86
CA PRO A 108 17.85 4.62 0.91
C PRO A 108 16.92 4.85 -0.28
N GLU A 109 17.32 4.36 -1.44
CA GLU A 109 16.46 4.36 -2.62
C GLU A 109 15.30 3.37 -2.43
N LYS A 110 14.08 3.82 -2.70
CA LYS A 110 12.87 3.00 -2.56
C LYS A 110 12.37 2.60 -3.94
N LYS A 111 12.23 1.30 -4.17
CA LYS A 111 11.73 0.74 -5.43
C LYS A 111 10.80 -0.43 -5.14
N THR A 112 9.98 -0.79 -6.12
CA THR A 112 9.19 -2.01 -6.02
C THR A 112 10.11 -3.23 -6.05
N LYS A 113 9.61 -4.37 -5.56
CA LYS A 113 10.36 -5.62 -5.59
C LYS A 113 10.79 -5.97 -7.02
N ASP A 114 9.88 -5.85 -7.98
CA ASP A 114 10.18 -6.18 -9.37
C ASP A 114 11.27 -5.28 -9.95
N GLU A 115 11.27 -4.00 -9.61
CA GLU A 115 12.31 -3.06 -10.05
C GLU A 115 13.69 -3.46 -9.49
N TRP A 116 13.77 -3.83 -8.21
CA TRP A 116 15.02 -4.27 -7.60
C TRP A 116 15.53 -5.56 -8.23
N LEU A 117 14.66 -6.54 -8.45
CA LEU A 117 15.06 -7.82 -9.04
C LEU A 117 15.44 -7.69 -10.49
N ALA A 118 14.90 -6.71 -11.21
CA ALA A 118 15.33 -6.40 -12.58
C ALA A 118 16.75 -5.84 -12.63
N ILE A 119 17.18 -5.12 -11.58
CA ILE A 119 18.56 -4.63 -11.45
C ILE A 119 19.50 -5.79 -11.11
N ASN A 120 19.17 -6.56 -10.09
CA ASN A 120 19.97 -7.71 -9.67
C ASN A 120 19.11 -8.70 -8.86
N PRO A 121 18.83 -9.90 -9.37
CA PRO A 121 18.04 -10.91 -8.65
C PRO A 121 18.61 -11.31 -7.29
N ALA A 122 19.91 -11.11 -7.06
CA ALA A 122 20.54 -11.43 -5.78
C ALA A 122 20.07 -10.52 -4.63
N TYR A 123 19.36 -9.44 -4.92
CA TYR A 123 18.82 -8.55 -3.89
C TYR A 123 17.62 -9.15 -3.15
N GLU A 124 17.00 -10.21 -3.66
CA GLU A 124 15.78 -10.76 -3.06
C GLU A 124 15.87 -10.97 -1.54
N PRO A 125 16.90 -11.66 -1.00
CA PRO A 125 17.00 -11.87 0.46
C PRO A 125 17.33 -10.60 1.24
N MET A 126 17.71 -9.52 0.57
CA MET A 126 18.10 -8.25 1.19
C MET A 126 16.97 -7.22 1.18
N LEU A 127 15.81 -7.56 0.61
CA LEU A 127 14.71 -6.62 0.51
C LEU A 127 14.01 -6.42 1.85
N GLU A 128 13.83 -5.16 2.23
CA GLU A 128 13.11 -4.75 3.44
C GLU A 128 11.95 -3.86 3.02
N GLU A 129 10.74 -4.26 3.37
CA GLU A 129 9.53 -3.49 3.02
C GLU A 129 9.50 -2.19 3.81
N VAL A 130 9.21 -1.10 3.13
CA VAL A 130 9.10 0.24 3.75
C VAL A 130 7.77 0.87 3.36
N GLU A 131 7.27 1.73 4.24
CA GLU A 131 6.05 2.48 3.95
C GLU A 131 6.33 3.58 2.92
N ASN A 132 5.34 3.79 2.08
CA ASN A 132 5.40 4.85 1.07
C ASN A 132 5.28 6.23 1.70
#